data_00dcd7b9bbcd3bb778188f8c93f83169
#
_entry.id   00dcd7b9bbcd3bb778188f8c93f83169
#
_cell.length_a   1.000
_cell.length_b   1.000
_cell.length_c   1.000
_cell.angle_alpha   90.00
_cell.angle_beta   90.00
_cell.angle_gamma   90.00
#
_symmetry.space_group_name_H-M   'P 1'
#
loop_
_entity.id
_entity.type
_entity.pdbx_description
1 polymer ?
#
loop_
_entity_poly.entity_id
_entity_poly.type
_entity_poly.pdbx_seq_one_letter_code
_entity_poly.pdbx_strand_id
1 'polypeptide(L)' 'MKKIMILGASTYQVPLIRTARRMGLYTIVVSIPGDYPGFALADKIYELNTRDKEAILAAAEKEQIDGICTSG' A
#
# COMPACT_ATOMS: atom_id res chain seq x y z
N MET A 1 3.04 -16.38 1.97
CA MET A 1 3.60 -15.05 1.69
C MET A 1 2.90 -14.01 2.55
N LYS A 2 3.68 -13.24 3.25
CA LYS A 2 3.11 -12.17 4.08
C LYS A 2 2.72 -10.98 3.22
N LYS A 3 1.65 -10.33 3.61
CA LYS A 3 1.10 -9.18 2.90
C LYS A 3 1.19 -7.94 3.75
N ILE A 4 1.67 -6.85 3.16
CA ILE A 4 1.75 -5.56 3.82
C ILE A 4 0.97 -4.53 3.01
N MET A 5 0.23 -3.68 3.71
CA MET A 5 -0.49 -2.57 3.09
C MET A 5 0.23 -1.27 3.41
N ILE A 6 0.50 -0.48 2.39
CA ILE A 6 1.18 0.80 2.53
C ILE A 6 0.23 1.90 2.09
N LEU A 7 0.00 2.85 2.98
CA LEU A 7 -0.88 3.98 2.69
C LEU A 7 -0.08 5.11 2.07
N GLY A 8 -0.40 5.42 0.82
CA GLY A 8 0.27 6.45 0.05
C GLY A 8 1.20 5.86 -1.00
N ALA A 9 1.38 6.57 -2.10
CA ALA A 9 2.19 6.10 -3.22
C ALA A 9 3.11 7.20 -3.76
N SER A 10 3.27 8.29 -3.02
CA SER A 10 4.10 9.41 -3.43
C SER A 10 5.58 9.06 -3.37
N THR A 11 6.42 10.01 -3.76
CA THR A 11 7.87 9.83 -3.75
C THR A 11 8.39 9.42 -2.37
N TYR A 12 7.75 9.89 -1.30
CA TYR A 12 8.18 9.57 0.06
C TYR A 12 7.95 8.11 0.43
N GLN A 13 6.98 7.45 -0.19
CA GLN A 13 6.69 6.05 0.09
C GLN A 13 7.49 5.08 -0.78
N VAL A 14 8.13 5.55 -1.85
CA VAL A 14 8.87 4.69 -2.77
C VAL A 14 9.95 3.87 -2.06
N PRO A 15 10.79 4.45 -1.19
CA PRO A 15 11.80 3.64 -0.48
C PRO A 15 11.18 2.56 0.39
N LEU A 16 10.05 2.86 1.02
CA LEU A 16 9.35 1.91 1.87
C LEU A 16 8.79 0.74 1.04
N ILE A 17 8.19 1.05 -0.11
CA ILE A 17 7.66 0.04 -1.01
C ILE A 17 8.79 -0.86 -1.53
N ARG A 18 9.91 -0.27 -1.92
CA ARG A 18 11.07 -1.04 -2.40
C ARG A 18 11.60 -1.96 -1.31
N THR A 19 11.69 -1.47 -0.08
CA THR A 19 12.18 -2.27 1.04
C THR A 19 11.25 -3.45 1.29
N ALA A 20 9.94 -3.22 1.29
CA ALA A 20 8.95 -4.28 1.48
C ALA A 20 9.09 -5.37 0.42
N ARG A 21 9.25 -4.97 -0.84
CA ARG A 21 9.43 -5.92 -1.94
C ARG A 21 10.73 -6.69 -1.81
N ARG A 22 11.79 -6.03 -1.41
CA ARG A 22 13.09 -6.67 -1.20
C ARG A 22 13.02 -7.73 -0.11
N MET A 23 12.17 -7.51 0.87
CA MET A 23 11.94 -8.48 1.95
C MET A 23 11.04 -9.65 1.54
N GLY A 24 10.57 -9.67 0.30
CA GLY A 24 9.71 -10.71 -0.20
C GLY A 24 8.26 -10.60 0.23
N LEU A 25 7.83 -9.41 0.63
CA LEU A 25 6.45 -9.18 1.06
C LEU A 25 5.56 -8.87 -0.15
N TYR A 26 4.32 -9.37 -0.11
CA TYR A 26 3.31 -8.99 -1.10
C TYR A 26 2.83 -7.59 -0.74
N THR A 27 3.14 -6.62 -1.58
CA THR A 27 2.98 -5.20 -1.27
C THR A 27 1.71 -4.65 -1.90
N ILE A 28 0.80 -4.17 -1.06
CA ILE A 28 -0.46 -3.56 -1.47
C ILE A 28 -0.36 -2.07 -1.16
N VAL A 29 -0.52 -1.23 -2.17
CA VAL A 29 -0.43 0.21 -2.02
C VAL A 29 -1.81 0.83 -2.16
N VAL A 30 -2.19 1.67 -1.20
CA VAL A 30 -3.46 2.38 -1.18
C VAL A 30 -3.19 3.87 -1.29
N SER A 31 -3.79 4.53 -2.25
CA SER A 31 -3.67 5.97 -2.42
C SER A 31 -4.87 6.51 -3.19
N ILE A 32 -5.03 7.82 -3.17
CA ILE A 32 -6.04 8.46 -4.02
C ILE A 32 -5.68 8.22 -5.49
N PRO A 33 -6.66 8.25 -6.40
CA PRO A 33 -6.36 8.08 -7.83
C PRO A 33 -5.36 9.12 -8.32
N GLY A 34 -4.42 8.69 -9.15
CA GLY A 34 -3.41 9.57 -9.70
C GLY A 34 -2.24 8.76 -10.26
N ASP A 35 -1.32 9.48 -10.88
CA ASP A 35 -0.12 8.87 -11.46
C ASP A 35 1.03 9.00 -10.47
N TYR A 36 1.07 8.10 -9.52
CA TYR A 36 2.08 8.12 -8.47
C TYR A 36 3.18 7.09 -8.73
N PRO A 37 4.45 7.44 -8.44
CA PRO A 37 5.57 6.52 -8.71
C PRO A 37 5.47 5.21 -7.91
N GLY A 38 4.88 5.24 -6.74
CA GLY A 38 4.73 4.04 -5.92
C GLY A 38 3.82 3.00 -6.52
N PHE A 39 2.88 3.40 -7.37
CA PHE A 39 1.96 2.46 -8.01
C PHE A 39 2.68 1.45 -8.90
N ALA A 40 3.71 1.89 -9.60
CA ALA A 40 4.46 1.02 -10.50
C ALA A 40 5.23 -0.08 -9.76
N LEU A 41 5.49 0.13 -8.49
CA LEU A 41 6.26 -0.80 -7.66
C LEU A 41 5.40 -1.78 -6.87
N ALA A 42 4.10 -1.51 -6.76
CA ALA A 42 3.21 -2.32 -5.94
C ALA A 42 2.81 -3.63 -6.64
N ASP A 43 2.58 -4.67 -5.85
CA ASP A 43 2.01 -5.91 -6.36
C ASP A 43 0.51 -5.75 -6.60
N LYS A 44 -0.14 -4.92 -5.80
CA LYS A 44 -1.56 -4.60 -5.96
C LYS A 44 -1.82 -3.16 -5.55
N ILE A 45 -2.77 -2.53 -6.22
CA ILE A 45 -3.10 -1.13 -6.01
C ILE A 45 -4.57 -1.00 -5.65
N TYR A 46 -4.86 -0.17 -4.63
CA TYR A 46 -6.21 0.26 -4.33
C TYR A 46 -6.27 1.77 -4.45
N GLU A 47 -7.16 2.27 -5.29
CA GLU A 47 -7.35 3.70 -5.45
C GLU A 47 -8.46 4.16 -4.52
N LEU A 48 -8.10 4.42 -3.27
CA LEU A 48 -9.01 4.83 -2.21
C LEU A 48 -8.46 6.06 -1.52
N ASN A 49 -9.38 6.85 -0.94
CA ASN A 49 -8.98 7.96 -0.10
C ASN A 49 -8.38 7.41 1.20
N THR A 50 -7.13 7.79 1.49
CA THR A 50 -6.43 7.30 2.68
C THR A 50 -7.06 7.77 3.99
N ARG A 51 -8.00 8.71 3.93
CA ARG A 51 -8.77 9.16 5.08
C ARG A 51 -10.03 8.34 5.30
N ASP A 52 -10.42 7.53 4.32
CA ASP A 52 -11.59 6.68 4.42
C ASP A 52 -11.23 5.38 5.12
N LYS A 53 -11.30 5.40 6.44
CA LYS A 53 -10.88 4.27 7.27
C LYS A 53 -11.71 3.02 7.00
N GLU A 54 -13.00 3.19 6.75
CA GLU A 54 -13.88 2.04 6.48
C GLU A 54 -13.50 1.32 5.20
N ALA A 55 -13.22 2.08 4.13
CA ALA A 55 -12.79 1.51 2.86
C ALA A 55 -11.45 0.81 2.99
N ILE A 56 -10.52 1.40 3.75
CA ILE A 56 -9.21 0.82 3.97
C ILE A 56 -9.32 -0.47 4.78
N LEU A 57 -10.14 -0.48 5.83
CA LEU A 57 -10.36 -1.68 6.62
C LEU A 57 -10.98 -2.79 5.80
N ALA A 58 -11.95 -2.46 4.96
CA ALA A 58 -12.57 -3.45 4.09
C ALA A 58 -11.55 -4.06 3.13
N ALA A 59 -10.69 -3.24 2.53
CA ALA A 59 -9.64 -3.73 1.65
C ALA A 59 -8.63 -4.59 2.41
N ALA A 60 -8.25 -4.17 3.62
CA ALA A 60 -7.31 -4.91 4.45
C ALA A 60 -7.85 -6.29 4.81
N GLU A 61 -9.12 -6.36 5.19
CA GLU A 61 -9.76 -7.64 5.51
C GLU A 61 -9.86 -8.54 4.30
N LYS A 62 -10.23 -7.97 3.15
CA LYS A 62 -10.33 -8.72 1.90
C LYS A 62 -9.01 -9.33 1.49
N GLU A 63 -7.93 -8.58 1.66
CA GLU A 63 -6.57 -9.03 1.32
C GLU A 63 -5.93 -9.89 2.39
N GLN A 64 -6.49 -9.89 3.60
CA GLN A 64 -5.94 -10.63 4.74
C GLN A 64 -4.48 -10.22 4.99
N ILE A 65 -4.28 -8.91 5.17
CA ILE A 65 -2.93 -8.37 5.35
C ILE A 65 -2.34 -8.77 6.71
N ASP A 66 -1.02 -8.85 6.77
CA ASP A 66 -0.29 -9.15 8.00
C ASP A 66 0.17 -7.90 8.72
N GLY A 67 0.27 -6.80 8.00
CA GLY A 67 0.68 -5.53 8.57
C GLY A 67 0.28 -4.34 7.71
N ILE A 68 0.29 -3.16 8.31
CA ILE A 68 -0.04 -1.92 7.63
C ILE A 68 0.99 -0.86 8.03
N CYS A 69 1.44 -0.09 7.05
CA CYS A 69 2.40 0.98 7.26
C CYS A 69 1.92 2.26 6.63
N THR A 70 2.25 3.37 7.29
CA THR A 70 2.02 4.69 6.73
C THR A 70 3.24 5.54 7.05
N SER A 71 3.68 6.34 6.09
CA SER A 71 4.81 7.26 6.30
C SER A 71 4.32 8.69 6.13
N GLY A 72 4.21 9.34 7.21
CA GLY A 72 3.81 10.73 7.23
C GLY A 72 2.40 10.98 7.62
#